data_81c49b479705f4e253baf9c0f898bab7
#
_entry.id   81c49b479705f4e253baf9c0f898bab7
#
_cell.length_a   1.000
_cell.length_b   1.000
_cell.length_c   1.000
_cell.angle_alpha   90.00
_cell.angle_beta   90.00
_cell.angle_gamma   90.00
#
_symmetry.space_group_name_H-M   'P 1'
#
loop_
_entity.id
_entity.type
_entity.pdbx_description
1 polymer ?
#
loop_
_entity_poly.entity_id
_entity_poly.type
_entity_poly.pdbx_seq_one_letter_code
_entity_poly.pdbx_strand_id
1 'polypeptide(L)'
;MGELFAREVLGVGNPTVGQLNIGGEPKKGTKLNIDTHERLAASGLNFVGNVEGNHLLMGPCDVVVTDGYTGNNTLKLVEGFARFMGALSQRPDLTAEEKAAFKPVLGFLQRNFSYEVYGGAMLLGVAGVSIIAHGRSSSRAI
;
A
#
# COMPACT_ATOMS: atom_id res chain seq x y z
N MET A 1 3.35 -12.29 -9.85
CA MET A 1 1.88 -12.09 -9.76
C MET A 1 1.52 -10.60 -9.68
N GLY A 2 2.03 -9.83 -8.70
CA GLY A 2 1.75 -8.39 -8.58
C GLY A 2 2.18 -7.59 -9.81
N GLU A 3 3.35 -7.88 -10.37
CA GLU A 3 3.79 -7.28 -11.63
C GLU A 3 2.82 -7.57 -12.78
N LEU A 4 2.42 -8.83 -12.93
CA LEU A 4 1.46 -9.24 -13.94
C LEU A 4 0.11 -8.51 -13.77
N PHE A 5 -0.36 -8.36 -12.53
CA PHE A 5 -1.58 -7.61 -12.23
C PHE A 5 -1.43 -6.11 -12.59
N ALA A 6 -0.32 -5.50 -12.23
CA ALA A 6 -0.05 -4.10 -12.57
C ALA A 6 -0.01 -3.88 -14.09
N ARG A 7 0.59 -4.80 -14.82
CA ARG A 7 0.68 -4.72 -16.30
C ARG A 7 -0.66 -4.98 -16.98
N GLU A 8 -1.32 -6.10 -16.68
CA GLU A 8 -2.51 -6.55 -17.42
C GLU A 8 -3.82 -5.89 -16.95
N VAL A 9 -3.91 -5.53 -15.67
CA VAL A 9 -5.15 -4.98 -15.10
C VAL A 9 -5.05 -3.46 -14.90
N LEU A 10 -3.90 -2.97 -14.43
CA LEU A 10 -3.71 -1.53 -14.18
C LEU A 10 -3.10 -0.80 -15.39
N GLY A 11 -2.65 -1.51 -16.42
CA GLY A 11 -2.14 -0.91 -17.67
C GLY A 11 -0.74 -0.30 -17.56
N VAL A 12 0.05 -0.68 -16.54
CA VAL A 12 1.43 -0.20 -16.37
C VAL A 12 2.35 -0.98 -17.33
N GLY A 13 2.95 -0.31 -18.31
CA GLY A 13 3.67 -0.99 -19.40
C GLY A 13 4.90 -1.79 -18.97
N ASN A 14 5.67 -1.35 -17.99
CA ASN A 14 6.85 -2.04 -17.43
C ASN A 14 6.93 -1.78 -15.93
N PRO A 15 6.07 -2.44 -15.12
CA PRO A 15 5.96 -2.16 -13.70
C PRO A 15 7.27 -2.33 -12.95
N THR A 16 7.63 -1.33 -12.18
CA THR A 16 8.73 -1.40 -11.22
C THR A 16 8.32 -2.21 -10.00
N VAL A 17 9.21 -3.08 -9.53
CA VAL A 17 8.97 -3.97 -8.38
C VAL A 17 9.99 -3.65 -7.30
N GLY A 18 9.52 -3.28 -6.11
CA GLY A 18 10.35 -3.09 -4.92
C GLY A 18 10.03 -4.09 -3.83
N GLN A 19 10.95 -4.34 -2.93
CA GLN A 19 10.74 -5.14 -1.73
C GLN A 19 10.66 -4.25 -0.50
N LEU A 20 9.58 -4.33 0.29
CA LEU A 20 9.50 -3.61 1.57
C LEU A 20 10.54 -4.15 2.55
N ASN A 21 11.37 -3.25 3.07
CA ASN A 21 12.43 -3.60 3.99
C ASN A 21 12.72 -2.45 4.99
N ILE A 22 13.58 -2.71 5.97
CA ILE A 22 13.99 -1.75 7.01
C ILE A 22 15.15 -0.83 6.56
N GLY A 23 15.69 -1.03 5.37
CA GLY A 23 16.77 -0.25 4.79
C GLY A 23 16.99 -0.61 3.33
N GLY A 24 17.58 0.30 2.56
CA GLY A 24 17.76 0.17 1.12
C GLY A 24 18.80 -0.87 0.69
N GLU A 25 19.74 -1.25 1.58
CA GLU A 25 20.85 -2.14 1.23
C GLU A 25 20.39 -3.60 1.03
N PRO A 26 20.93 -4.34 0.05
CA PRO A 26 20.51 -5.71 -0.29
C PRO A 26 20.54 -6.71 0.86
N LYS A 27 21.44 -6.51 1.85
CA LYS A 27 21.63 -7.43 2.99
C LYS A 27 20.84 -7.02 4.25
N LYS A 28 19.92 -6.06 4.15
CA LYS A 28 19.07 -5.65 5.27
C LYS A 28 17.88 -6.60 5.48
N GLY A 29 17.37 -6.56 6.69
CA GLY A 29 16.19 -7.32 7.10
C GLY A 29 16.52 -8.71 7.61
N THR A 30 15.51 -9.57 7.61
CA THR A 30 15.61 -10.96 8.01
C THR A 30 16.23 -11.82 6.89
N LYS A 31 16.54 -13.08 7.22
CA LYS A 31 16.96 -14.03 6.18
C LYS A 31 15.97 -14.13 5.03
N LEU A 32 14.67 -14.10 5.32
CA LEU A 32 13.62 -14.11 4.29
C LEU A 32 13.75 -12.90 3.35
N ASN A 33 14.00 -11.70 3.89
CA ASN A 33 14.16 -10.51 3.07
C ASN A 33 15.40 -10.61 2.16
N ILE A 34 16.52 -11.10 2.68
CA ILE A 34 17.75 -11.25 1.91
C ILE A 34 17.56 -12.26 0.78
N ASP A 35 17.03 -13.45 1.09
CA ASP A 35 16.76 -14.51 0.11
C ASP A 35 15.75 -14.03 -0.97
N THR A 36 14.76 -13.25 -0.57
CA THR A 36 13.75 -12.67 -1.49
C THR A 36 14.38 -11.62 -2.41
N HIS A 37 15.24 -10.74 -1.86
CA HIS A 37 15.96 -9.74 -2.64
C HIS A 37 16.78 -10.39 -3.75
N GLU A 38 17.55 -11.42 -3.42
CA GLU A 38 18.37 -12.16 -4.39
C GLU A 38 17.52 -12.81 -5.50
N ARG A 39 16.37 -13.41 -5.12
CA ARG A 39 15.43 -14.01 -6.08
C ARG A 39 14.77 -12.99 -6.99
N LEU A 40 14.36 -11.85 -6.45
CA LEU A 40 13.78 -10.76 -7.23
C LEU A 40 14.80 -10.16 -8.20
N ALA A 41 16.03 -9.95 -7.75
CA ALA A 41 17.12 -9.46 -8.61
C ALA A 41 17.43 -10.41 -9.77
N ALA A 42 17.29 -11.73 -9.56
CA ALA A 42 17.53 -12.74 -10.58
C ALA A 42 16.30 -13.09 -11.43
N SER A 43 15.13 -12.51 -11.16
CA SER A 43 13.85 -12.95 -11.74
C SER A 43 13.58 -12.42 -13.16
N GLY A 44 14.33 -11.44 -13.63
CA GLY A 44 14.05 -10.72 -14.88
C GLY A 44 12.94 -9.67 -14.77
N LEU A 45 12.36 -9.45 -13.58
CA LEU A 45 11.45 -8.34 -13.30
C LEU A 45 12.20 -7.01 -13.29
N ASN A 46 11.50 -5.91 -13.51
CA ASN A 46 12.04 -4.56 -13.33
C ASN A 46 12.20 -4.25 -11.82
N PHE A 47 13.10 -4.98 -11.17
CA PHE A 47 13.33 -4.90 -9.73
C PHE A 47 14.19 -3.68 -9.37
N VAL A 48 13.67 -2.80 -8.53
CA VAL A 48 14.33 -1.55 -8.11
C VAL A 48 15.02 -1.66 -6.74
N GLY A 49 15.02 -2.84 -6.13
CA GLY A 49 15.67 -3.07 -4.83
C GLY A 49 14.73 -2.94 -3.64
N ASN A 50 15.33 -2.69 -2.47
CA ASN A 50 14.59 -2.50 -1.23
C ASN A 50 13.96 -1.11 -1.16
N VAL A 51 12.75 -1.06 -0.62
CA VAL A 51 11.97 0.15 -0.38
C VAL A 51 11.70 0.26 1.12
N GLU A 52 12.02 1.39 1.72
CA GLU A 52 11.75 1.64 3.13
C GLU A 52 10.31 2.12 3.36
N GLY A 53 9.76 1.80 4.54
CA GLY A 53 8.38 2.13 4.90
C GLY A 53 8.05 3.63 4.85
N ASN A 54 9.02 4.50 5.13
CA ASN A 54 8.88 5.96 5.05
C ASN A 54 8.70 6.48 3.62
N HIS A 55 9.09 5.71 2.60
CA HIS A 55 8.95 6.06 1.20
C HIS A 55 7.67 5.52 0.56
N LEU A 56 6.96 4.57 1.19
CA LEU A 56 5.81 3.88 0.59
C LEU A 56 4.74 4.84 0.05
N LEU A 57 4.41 5.88 0.81
CA LEU A 57 3.38 6.84 0.41
C LEU A 57 3.84 7.83 -0.68
N MET A 58 5.13 7.80 -1.03
CA MET A 58 5.70 8.61 -2.11
C MET A 58 5.69 7.89 -3.47
N GLY A 59 5.19 6.65 -3.54
CA GLY A 59 5.13 5.88 -4.77
C GLY A 59 6.50 5.49 -5.32
N PRO A 60 7.36 4.80 -4.53
CA PRO A 60 8.74 4.51 -4.91
C PRO A 60 8.83 3.48 -6.06
N CYS A 61 7.79 2.70 -6.25
CA CYS A 61 7.65 1.72 -7.32
C CYS A 61 6.17 1.36 -7.51
N ASP A 62 5.85 0.69 -8.62
CA ASP A 62 4.47 0.31 -8.97
C ASP A 62 3.96 -0.89 -8.16
N VAL A 63 4.86 -1.79 -7.77
CA VAL A 63 4.53 -3.00 -7.02
C VAL A 63 5.48 -3.14 -5.84
N VAL A 64 4.95 -3.21 -4.64
CA VAL A 64 5.73 -3.49 -3.43
C VAL A 64 5.48 -4.92 -2.96
N VAL A 65 6.54 -5.72 -2.88
CA VAL A 65 6.50 -7.08 -2.36
C VAL A 65 6.83 -7.07 -0.88
N THR A 66 6.02 -7.77 -0.09
CA THR A 66 6.21 -7.91 1.35
C THR A 66 5.62 -9.23 1.84
N ASP A 67 6.01 -9.70 3.03
CA ASP A 67 5.31 -10.78 3.71
C ASP A 67 3.95 -10.28 4.25
N GLY A 68 3.03 -11.22 4.49
CA GLY A 68 1.67 -10.88 4.90
C GLY A 68 1.57 -10.21 6.26
N TYR A 69 2.48 -10.51 7.20
CA TYR A 69 2.49 -9.88 8.53
C TYR A 69 2.92 -8.41 8.42
N THR A 70 4.05 -8.16 7.77
CA THR A 70 4.58 -6.79 7.57
C THR A 70 3.62 -5.96 6.73
N GLY A 71 3.12 -6.52 5.62
CA GLY A 71 2.19 -5.84 4.74
C GLY A 71 0.88 -5.47 5.44
N ASN A 72 0.28 -6.40 6.18
CA ASN A 72 -0.96 -6.12 6.91
C ASN A 72 -0.77 -5.05 8.00
N ASN A 73 0.33 -5.09 8.75
CA ASN A 73 0.64 -4.04 9.74
C ASN A 73 0.83 -2.68 9.07
N THR A 74 1.52 -2.64 7.94
CA THR A 74 1.71 -1.41 7.16
C THR A 74 0.37 -0.83 6.69
N LEU A 75 -0.52 -1.65 6.13
CA LEU A 75 -1.88 -1.23 5.74
C LEU A 75 -2.67 -0.71 6.94
N LYS A 76 -2.63 -1.40 8.09
CA LYS A 76 -3.32 -0.97 9.31
C LYS A 76 -2.77 0.35 9.84
N LEU A 77 -1.47 0.61 9.69
CA LEU A 77 -0.87 1.88 10.07
C LEU A 77 -1.39 3.01 9.17
N VAL A 78 -1.43 2.81 7.85
CA VAL A 78 -1.95 3.81 6.90
C VAL A 78 -3.44 4.09 7.16
N GLU A 79 -4.27 3.05 7.37
CA GLU A 79 -5.67 3.20 7.76
C GLU A 79 -5.82 3.96 9.09
N GLY A 80 -4.95 3.65 10.06
CA GLY A 80 -4.92 4.31 11.37
C GLY A 80 -4.55 5.78 11.26
N PHE A 81 -3.58 6.10 10.40
CA PHE A 81 -3.15 7.48 10.15
C PHE A 81 -4.29 8.32 9.55
N ALA A 82 -5.01 7.80 8.55
CA ALA A 82 -6.14 8.51 7.97
C ALA A 82 -7.24 8.80 9.02
N ARG A 83 -7.53 7.83 9.91
CA ARG A 83 -8.46 8.01 11.03
C ARG A 83 -7.95 9.02 12.05
N PHE A 84 -6.66 8.97 12.39
CA PHE A 84 -6.02 9.92 13.29
C PHE A 84 -6.14 11.35 12.77
N MET A 85 -5.87 11.58 11.48
CA MET A 85 -6.04 12.90 10.86
C MET A 85 -7.50 13.39 10.94
N GLY A 86 -8.46 12.48 10.74
CA GLY A 86 -9.88 12.80 10.93
C GLY A 86 -10.21 13.19 12.38
N ALA A 87 -9.72 12.44 13.36
CA ALA A 87 -9.92 12.77 14.78
C ALA A 87 -9.23 14.08 15.17
N LEU A 88 -8.02 14.32 14.66
CA LEU A 88 -7.26 15.54 14.92
C LEU A 88 -8.04 16.78 14.43
N SER A 89 -8.71 16.71 13.28
CA SER A 89 -9.53 17.82 12.75
C SER A 89 -10.76 18.16 13.61
N GLN A 90 -11.17 17.26 14.51
CA GLN A 90 -12.33 17.45 15.39
C GLN A 90 -11.97 17.89 16.80
N ARG A 91 -10.68 18.13 17.09
CA ARG A 91 -10.24 18.55 18.42
C ARG A 91 -10.94 19.84 18.86
N PRO A 92 -11.35 19.91 20.14
CA PRO A 92 -12.11 21.06 20.65
C PRO A 92 -11.27 22.34 20.78
N ASP A 93 -9.96 22.19 20.91
CA ASP A 93 -8.98 23.30 21.04
C ASP A 93 -8.63 23.97 19.71
N LEU A 94 -9.08 23.41 18.57
CA LEU A 94 -8.88 24.01 17.25
C LEU A 94 -9.94 25.08 16.95
N THR A 95 -9.50 26.18 16.36
CA THR A 95 -10.37 27.23 15.83
C THR A 95 -11.15 26.73 14.61
N ALA A 96 -12.19 27.46 14.22
CA ALA A 96 -12.98 27.15 13.02
C ALA A 96 -12.14 27.21 11.75
N GLU A 97 -11.17 28.11 11.67
CA GLU A 97 -10.27 28.27 10.56
C GLU A 97 -9.28 27.09 10.45
N GLU A 98 -8.68 26.68 11.57
CA GLU A 98 -7.80 25.50 11.62
C GLU A 98 -8.56 24.22 11.23
N LYS A 99 -9.80 24.03 11.72
CA LYS A 99 -10.65 22.90 11.30
C LYS A 99 -10.97 22.93 9.81
N ALA A 100 -11.21 24.11 9.24
CA ALA A 100 -11.45 24.26 7.82
C ALA A 100 -10.23 23.88 6.97
N ALA A 101 -9.02 24.15 7.43
CA ALA A 101 -7.77 23.80 6.76
C ALA A 101 -7.56 22.28 6.62
N PHE A 102 -8.12 21.45 7.51
CA PHE A 102 -8.07 19.98 7.38
C PHE A 102 -8.96 19.43 6.26
N LYS A 103 -10.03 20.13 5.84
CA LYS A 103 -10.99 19.59 4.87
C LYS A 103 -10.37 19.14 3.55
N PRO A 104 -9.50 19.93 2.87
CA PRO A 104 -8.90 19.48 1.62
C PRO A 104 -7.99 18.26 1.80
N VAL A 105 -7.24 18.19 2.91
CA VAL A 105 -6.36 17.06 3.23
C VAL A 105 -7.19 15.79 3.49
N LEU A 106 -8.22 15.88 4.31
CA LEU A 106 -9.13 14.76 4.60
C LEU A 106 -9.83 14.29 3.32
N GLY A 107 -10.27 15.20 2.47
CA GLY A 107 -10.86 14.88 1.18
C GLY A 107 -9.88 14.15 0.25
N PHE A 108 -8.62 14.55 0.25
CA PHE A 108 -7.56 13.84 -0.49
C PHE A 108 -7.33 12.42 0.07
N LEU A 109 -7.16 12.29 1.39
CA LEU A 109 -6.98 10.98 2.04
C LEU A 109 -8.15 10.04 1.77
N GLN A 110 -9.38 10.54 1.85
CA GLN A 110 -10.57 9.75 1.61
C GLN A 110 -10.68 9.26 0.17
N ARG A 111 -10.32 10.08 -0.81
CA ARG A 111 -10.34 9.68 -2.23
C ARG A 111 -9.24 8.69 -2.60
N ASN A 112 -8.09 8.74 -1.93
CA ASN A 112 -6.92 7.95 -2.34
C ASN A 112 -6.61 6.76 -1.43
N PHE A 113 -7.12 6.75 -0.19
CA PHE A 113 -6.83 5.70 0.80
C PHE A 113 -8.08 5.02 1.36
N SER A 114 -9.26 5.28 0.79
CA SER A 114 -10.46 4.57 1.19
C SER A 114 -10.53 3.20 0.52
N TYR A 115 -10.73 2.17 1.33
CA TYR A 115 -10.98 0.81 0.83
C TYR A 115 -12.23 0.72 -0.07
N GLU A 116 -13.17 1.65 0.04
CA GLU A 116 -14.35 1.70 -0.83
C GLU A 116 -14.03 2.08 -2.28
N VAL A 117 -12.90 2.75 -2.51
CA VAL A 117 -12.47 3.14 -3.86
C VAL A 117 -11.91 1.95 -4.61
N TYR A 118 -11.22 1.05 -3.91
CA TYR A 118 -10.51 -0.09 -4.51
C TYR A 118 -11.30 -1.41 -4.46
N GLY A 119 -12.48 -1.41 -3.85
CA GLY A 119 -13.37 -2.56 -3.76
C GLY A 119 -12.89 -3.61 -2.78
N GLY A 120 -11.90 -4.38 -3.13
CA GLY A 120 -11.32 -5.44 -2.29
C GLY A 120 -9.94 -5.82 -2.77
N ALA A 121 -9.28 -6.70 -2.01
CA ALA A 121 -7.99 -7.27 -2.39
C ALA A 121 -8.21 -8.54 -3.22
N MET A 122 -7.66 -8.56 -4.43
CA MET A 122 -7.72 -9.76 -5.28
C MET A 122 -6.71 -10.81 -4.78
N LEU A 123 -7.17 -12.02 -4.54
CA LEU A 123 -6.30 -13.16 -4.23
C LEU A 123 -5.69 -13.67 -5.53
N LEU A 124 -4.43 -13.32 -5.75
CA LEU A 124 -3.70 -13.69 -6.96
C LEU A 124 -3.10 -15.10 -6.85
N GLY A 125 -2.96 -15.80 -7.99
CA GLY A 125 -2.34 -17.12 -8.07
C GLY A 125 -3.27 -18.30 -7.81
N VAL A 126 -4.58 -18.06 -7.81
CA VAL A 126 -5.61 -19.10 -7.72
C VAL A 126 -6.29 -19.30 -9.09
N ALA A 127 -6.85 -20.49 -9.32
CA ALA A 127 -7.56 -20.80 -10.56
C ALA A 127 -9.01 -20.29 -10.50
N GLY A 128 -9.19 -18.98 -10.40
CA GLY A 128 -10.50 -18.34 -10.36
C GLY A 128 -10.41 -16.91 -9.81
N VAL A 129 -11.55 -16.23 -9.78
CA VAL A 129 -11.65 -14.88 -9.17
C VAL A 129 -12.01 -15.05 -7.70
N SER A 130 -11.14 -14.57 -6.82
CA SER A 130 -11.38 -14.49 -5.37
C SER A 130 -11.02 -13.10 -4.88
N ILE A 131 -11.97 -12.41 -4.29
CA ILE A 131 -11.81 -11.04 -3.79
C ILE A 131 -12.05 -11.05 -2.28
N ILE A 132 -11.07 -10.54 -1.55
CA ILE A 132 -11.15 -10.37 -0.10
C ILE A 132 -11.71 -8.98 0.17
N ALA A 133 -12.97 -8.91 0.57
CA ALA A 133 -13.61 -7.67 0.98
C ALA A 133 -13.19 -7.27 2.40
N HIS A 134 -13.08 -5.97 2.65
CA HIS A 134 -12.89 -5.47 4.00
C HIS A 134 -14.17 -5.68 4.81
N GLY A 135 -14.07 -6.10 6.09
CA GLY A 135 -15.24 -6.37 6.95
C GLY A 135 -16.18 -5.18 7.18
N ARG A 136 -15.84 -4.00 6.67
CA ARG A 136 -16.64 -2.78 6.67
C ARG A 136 -16.99 -2.29 5.26
N SER A 137 -16.71 -3.08 4.23
CA SER A 137 -17.04 -2.72 2.85
C SER A 137 -18.55 -2.63 2.69
N SER A 138 -19.00 -1.58 2.01
CA SER A 138 -20.39 -1.48 1.55
C SER A 138 -20.59 -2.32 0.28
N SER A 139 -21.86 -2.57 -0.09
CA SER A 139 -22.21 -3.25 -1.35
C SER A 139 -21.70 -2.52 -2.60
N ARG A 140 -21.28 -1.26 -2.48
CA ARG A 140 -20.69 -0.46 -3.55
C ARG A 140 -19.21 -0.81 -3.79
N ALA A 141 -18.53 -1.37 -2.78
CA ALA A 141 -17.12 -1.72 -2.82
C ALA A 141 -16.88 -3.17 -3.27
N ILE A 142 -17.95 -3.94 -3.54
CA ILE A 142 -17.94 -5.31 -4.02
C ILE A 142 -18.62 -5.36 -5.40
#